data_87117da3fbe8595d31d9b6871125709f
#
_entry.id   87117da3fbe8595d31d9b6871125709f
#
_cell.length_a   1.000
_cell.length_b   1.000
_cell.length_c   1.000
_cell.angle_alpha   90.00
_cell.angle_beta   90.00
_cell.angle_gamma   90.00
#
_symmetry.space_group_name_H-M   'P 1'
#
loop_
_entity.id
_entity.type
_entity.pdbx_description
1 polymer ?
#
loop_
_entity_poly.entity_id
_entity_poly.type
_entity_poly.pdbx_seq_one_letter_code
_entity_poly.pdbx_strand_id
1 'polypeptide(L)'
;LLDERLLNTPAVAVARAHSATADMAELARVGVMQAMSLTHTWDDTLAQKVRDEESKVDQYEDALGTYLVKLSSRELNHADSQSVNTLLHTISDFERISDHSVNLLESAQEMHTKEINFSTDAREELQVLEDAVQDVLNRTTDAFRKDDLHLASKIEPLETVVDELVRAIKARHIARLQAGSCSIEYGFVLDDLLTNYERVCDHCSNCLLYTSPSPR
;
A
#
# COMPACT_ATOMS: atom_id res chain seq x y z
N LEU A 1 -7.01 17.63 -14.66
CA LEU A 1 -7.00 17.17 -13.32
C LEU A 1 -8.29 17.51 -12.55
N LEU A 2 -8.29 18.07 -11.37
CA LEU A 2 -9.50 18.35 -10.58
C LEU A 2 -10.03 19.75 -10.91
N ASP A 3 -11.08 19.80 -11.72
CA ASP A 3 -11.65 21.06 -12.18
C ASP A 3 -12.74 21.56 -11.20
N GLU A 4 -12.52 22.70 -10.56
CA GLU A 4 -13.46 23.28 -9.60
C GLU A 4 -14.83 23.62 -10.21
N ARG A 5 -14.91 23.82 -11.52
CA ARG A 5 -16.20 24.05 -12.21
C ARG A 5 -17.12 22.84 -12.10
N LEU A 6 -16.57 21.64 -11.98
CA LEU A 6 -17.32 20.39 -11.83
C LEU A 6 -17.99 20.25 -10.45
N LEU A 7 -17.59 21.05 -9.47
CA LEU A 7 -18.24 21.05 -8.14
C LEU A 7 -19.73 21.38 -8.22
N ASN A 8 -20.16 22.06 -9.28
CA ASN A 8 -21.57 22.33 -9.54
C ASN A 8 -22.33 21.13 -10.16
N THR A 9 -21.60 20.08 -10.53
CA THR A 9 -22.15 18.83 -11.05
C THR A 9 -21.58 17.68 -10.21
N PRO A 10 -22.12 17.43 -9.00
CA PRO A 10 -21.52 16.54 -7.99
C PRO A 10 -21.20 15.13 -8.50
N ALA A 11 -22.09 14.51 -9.28
CA ALA A 11 -21.87 13.17 -9.81
C ALA A 11 -20.64 13.12 -10.72
N VAL A 12 -20.40 14.14 -11.54
CA VAL A 12 -19.22 14.25 -12.40
C VAL A 12 -17.97 14.50 -11.57
N ALA A 13 -18.06 15.37 -10.56
CA ALA A 13 -16.97 15.64 -9.63
C ALA A 13 -16.52 14.40 -8.87
N VAL A 14 -17.47 13.61 -8.37
CA VAL A 14 -17.20 12.31 -7.70
C VAL A 14 -16.50 11.34 -8.65
N ALA A 15 -16.97 11.20 -9.88
CA ALA A 15 -16.36 10.32 -10.88
C ALA A 15 -14.90 10.75 -11.20
N ARG A 16 -14.65 12.05 -11.31
CA ARG A 16 -13.30 12.60 -11.51
C ARG A 16 -12.38 12.36 -10.32
N ALA A 17 -12.90 12.56 -9.10
CA ALA A 17 -12.16 12.28 -7.87
C ALA A 17 -11.83 10.78 -7.74
N HIS A 18 -12.77 9.90 -8.08
CA HIS A 18 -12.53 8.45 -8.11
C HIS A 18 -11.42 8.07 -9.10
N SER A 19 -11.46 8.62 -10.31
CA SER A 19 -10.43 8.37 -11.34
C SER A 19 -9.05 8.86 -10.87
N ALA A 20 -8.95 10.06 -10.30
CA ALA A 20 -7.70 10.58 -9.76
C ALA A 20 -7.19 9.74 -8.58
N THR A 21 -8.08 9.26 -7.73
CA THR A 21 -7.72 8.36 -6.62
C THR A 21 -7.19 7.01 -7.16
N ALA A 22 -7.74 6.51 -8.24
CA ALA A 22 -7.22 5.30 -8.90
C ALA A 22 -5.81 5.51 -9.47
N ASP A 23 -5.51 6.69 -10.00
CA ASP A 23 -4.15 7.04 -10.45
C ASP A 23 -3.17 7.15 -9.27
N MET A 24 -3.61 7.74 -8.16
CA MET A 24 -2.87 7.78 -6.90
C MET A 24 -2.56 6.37 -6.38
N ALA A 25 -3.55 5.47 -6.40
CA ALA A 25 -3.40 4.08 -6.01
C ALA A 25 -2.34 3.35 -6.85
N GLU A 26 -2.31 3.60 -8.15
CA GLU A 26 -1.32 3.02 -9.07
C GLU A 26 0.10 3.51 -8.74
N LEU A 27 0.28 4.79 -8.44
CA LEU A 27 1.57 5.32 -7.99
C LEU A 27 2.03 4.67 -6.68
N ALA A 28 1.13 4.50 -5.71
CA ALA A 28 1.44 3.83 -4.44
C ALA A 28 1.84 2.36 -4.66
N ARG A 29 1.10 1.65 -5.50
CA ARG A 29 1.40 0.25 -5.86
C ARG A 29 2.78 0.13 -6.50
N VAL A 30 3.06 0.92 -7.52
CA VAL A 30 4.35 0.92 -8.22
C VAL A 30 5.49 1.26 -7.26
N GLY A 31 5.30 2.23 -6.39
CA GLY A 31 6.29 2.61 -5.36
C GLY A 31 6.67 1.45 -4.45
N VAL A 32 5.67 0.71 -3.92
CA VAL A 32 5.92 -0.47 -3.09
C VAL A 32 6.63 -1.57 -3.87
N MET A 33 6.21 -1.84 -5.10
CA MET A 33 6.83 -2.86 -5.96
C MET A 33 8.30 -2.56 -6.25
N GLN A 34 8.62 -1.30 -6.54
CA GLN A 34 9.99 -0.84 -6.78
C GLN A 34 10.84 -0.90 -5.51
N ALA A 35 10.31 -0.45 -4.38
CA ALA A 35 11.01 -0.55 -3.09
C ALA A 35 11.28 -2.01 -2.70
N MET A 36 10.34 -2.90 -2.95
CA MET A 36 10.47 -4.34 -2.75
C MET A 36 11.62 -4.90 -3.61
N SER A 37 11.72 -4.52 -4.86
CA SER A 37 12.80 -4.96 -5.75
C SER A 37 14.18 -4.46 -5.30
N LEU A 38 14.25 -3.28 -4.69
CA LEU A 38 15.49 -2.72 -4.15
C LEU A 38 16.06 -3.52 -2.97
N THR A 39 15.24 -4.29 -2.26
CA THR A 39 15.73 -5.21 -1.23
C THR A 39 16.52 -6.39 -1.80
N HIS A 40 16.34 -6.70 -3.08
CA HIS A 40 17.05 -7.75 -3.81
C HIS A 40 18.28 -7.22 -4.55
N THR A 41 18.10 -6.09 -5.25
CA THR A 41 19.16 -5.46 -6.04
C THR A 41 19.07 -3.94 -5.89
N TRP A 42 20.09 -3.32 -5.31
CA TRP A 42 20.12 -1.88 -5.11
C TRP A 42 20.39 -1.14 -6.42
N ASP A 43 19.65 -0.04 -6.62
CA ASP A 43 19.76 0.87 -7.76
C ASP A 43 19.44 2.30 -7.29
N ASP A 44 20.42 3.19 -7.33
CA ASP A 44 20.26 4.58 -6.87
C ASP A 44 19.21 5.34 -7.66
N THR A 45 19.11 5.09 -8.96
CA THR A 45 18.11 5.75 -9.84
C THR A 45 16.71 5.31 -9.47
N LEU A 46 16.51 4.02 -9.25
CA LEU A 46 15.21 3.47 -8.81
C LEU A 46 14.84 3.95 -7.40
N ALA A 47 15.82 4.04 -6.50
CA ALA A 47 15.61 4.59 -5.16
C ALA A 47 15.09 6.03 -5.20
N GLN A 48 15.69 6.88 -6.04
CA GLN A 48 15.20 8.26 -6.20
C GLN A 48 13.79 8.30 -6.82
N LYS A 49 13.52 7.41 -7.76
CA LYS A 49 12.18 7.30 -8.36
C LYS A 49 11.10 6.92 -7.34
N VAL A 50 11.39 6.03 -6.40
CA VAL A 50 10.46 5.70 -5.30
C VAL A 50 10.14 6.95 -4.47
N ARG A 51 11.14 7.76 -4.13
CA ARG A 51 10.95 9.02 -3.39
C ARG A 51 10.12 10.04 -4.18
N ASP A 52 10.37 10.16 -5.47
CA ASP A 52 9.64 11.08 -6.34
C ASP A 52 8.17 10.67 -6.49
N GLU A 53 7.90 9.37 -6.55
CA GLU A 53 6.53 8.84 -6.63
C GLU A 53 5.77 9.03 -5.32
N GLU A 54 6.41 8.84 -4.17
CA GLU A 54 5.81 9.13 -2.86
C GLU A 54 5.43 10.61 -2.76
N SER A 55 6.32 11.52 -3.16
CA SER A 55 6.01 12.96 -3.18
C SER A 55 4.84 13.31 -4.10
N LYS A 56 4.66 12.57 -5.20
CA LYS A 56 3.47 12.72 -6.06
C LYS A 56 2.21 12.23 -5.38
N VAL A 57 2.29 11.12 -4.65
CA VAL A 57 1.14 10.60 -3.88
C VAL A 57 0.70 11.61 -2.83
N ASP A 58 1.61 12.25 -2.12
CA ASP A 58 1.30 13.34 -1.18
C ASP A 58 0.57 14.49 -1.86
N GLN A 59 1.03 14.90 -3.05
CA GLN A 59 0.36 15.95 -3.83
C GLN A 59 -1.05 15.54 -4.25
N TYR A 60 -1.26 14.27 -4.59
CA TYR A 60 -2.59 13.74 -4.88
C TYR A 60 -3.49 13.77 -3.65
N GLU A 61 -2.98 13.37 -2.48
CA GLU A 61 -3.75 13.41 -1.24
C GLU A 61 -4.20 14.83 -0.90
N ASP A 62 -3.28 15.79 -0.93
CA ASP A 62 -3.59 17.20 -0.66
C ASP A 62 -4.63 17.77 -1.63
N ALA A 63 -4.44 17.55 -2.91
CA ALA A 63 -5.34 18.05 -3.94
C ALA A 63 -6.73 17.40 -3.87
N LEU A 64 -6.77 16.08 -3.73
CA LEU A 64 -8.02 15.31 -3.60
C LEU A 64 -8.74 15.65 -2.29
N GLY A 65 -8.02 15.72 -1.18
CA GLY A 65 -8.58 16.08 0.12
C GLY A 65 -9.26 17.44 0.08
N THR A 66 -8.58 18.43 -0.46
CA THR A 66 -9.13 19.79 -0.63
C THR A 66 -10.36 19.80 -1.55
N TYR A 67 -10.28 19.10 -2.67
CA TYR A 67 -11.38 19.01 -3.64
C TYR A 67 -12.63 18.33 -3.04
N LEU A 68 -12.43 17.19 -2.37
CA LEU A 68 -13.51 16.44 -1.74
C LEU A 68 -14.17 17.21 -0.58
N VAL A 69 -13.39 17.96 0.21
CA VAL A 69 -13.94 18.84 1.25
C VAL A 69 -14.78 19.95 0.64
N LYS A 70 -14.33 20.59 -0.43
CA LYS A 70 -15.14 21.57 -1.17
C LYS A 70 -16.42 20.96 -1.72
N LEU A 71 -16.33 19.75 -2.27
CA LEU A 71 -17.49 19.02 -2.78
C LEU A 71 -18.48 18.68 -1.67
N SER A 72 -18.00 18.29 -0.49
CA SER A 72 -18.85 17.96 0.66
C SER A 72 -19.68 19.13 1.18
N SER A 73 -19.27 20.38 0.88
CA SER A 73 -20.01 21.58 1.24
C SER A 73 -21.16 21.90 0.27
N ARG A 74 -21.28 21.16 -0.82
CA ARG A 74 -22.37 21.31 -1.80
C ARG A 74 -23.59 20.49 -1.38
N GLU A 75 -24.73 20.77 -2.02
CA GLU A 75 -25.91 19.92 -1.87
C GLU A 75 -25.69 18.58 -2.60
N LEU A 76 -25.48 17.53 -1.82
CA LEU A 76 -25.23 16.19 -2.32
C LEU A 76 -26.43 15.29 -2.04
N ASN A 77 -26.76 14.41 -2.98
CA ASN A 77 -27.64 13.29 -2.67
C ASN A 77 -26.91 12.27 -1.74
N HIS A 78 -27.66 11.31 -1.22
CA HIS A 78 -27.10 10.33 -0.28
C HIS A 78 -25.95 9.52 -0.89
N ALA A 79 -26.07 9.08 -2.15
CA ALA A 79 -25.07 8.29 -2.85
C ALA A 79 -23.77 9.09 -3.05
N ASP A 80 -23.85 10.35 -3.51
CA ASP A 80 -22.68 11.20 -3.71
C ASP A 80 -22.01 11.52 -2.37
N SER A 81 -22.78 11.77 -1.32
CA SER A 81 -22.26 12.01 0.04
C SER A 81 -21.50 10.81 0.57
N GLN A 82 -22.02 9.59 0.38
CA GLN A 82 -21.31 8.37 0.74
C GLN A 82 -20.04 8.19 -0.06
N SER A 83 -20.07 8.46 -1.36
CA SER A 83 -18.89 8.36 -2.23
C SER A 83 -17.79 9.33 -1.80
N VAL A 84 -18.12 10.56 -1.45
CA VAL A 84 -17.17 11.56 -0.94
C VAL A 84 -16.54 11.07 0.36
N ASN A 85 -17.33 10.58 1.30
CA ASN A 85 -16.81 10.04 2.57
C ASN A 85 -15.89 8.85 2.35
N THR A 86 -16.27 7.92 1.49
CA THR A 86 -15.44 6.76 1.12
C THR A 86 -14.11 7.20 0.52
N LEU A 87 -14.12 8.13 -0.44
CA LEU A 87 -12.90 8.61 -1.08
C LEU A 87 -11.97 9.34 -0.10
N LEU A 88 -12.50 10.12 0.85
CA LEU A 88 -11.70 10.77 1.89
C LEU A 88 -10.93 9.77 2.75
N HIS A 89 -11.53 8.62 3.08
CA HIS A 89 -10.84 7.54 3.78
C HIS A 89 -9.83 6.83 2.88
N THR A 90 -10.22 6.55 1.65
CA THR A 90 -9.40 5.79 0.69
C THR A 90 -8.12 6.51 0.32
N ILE A 91 -8.16 7.83 0.09
CA ILE A 91 -6.94 8.59 -0.22
C ILE A 91 -5.92 8.53 0.92
N SER A 92 -6.38 8.54 2.16
CA SER A 92 -5.50 8.39 3.32
C SER A 92 -4.84 7.01 3.39
N ASP A 93 -5.58 5.95 3.05
CA ASP A 93 -5.02 4.60 3.00
C ASP A 93 -3.97 4.44 1.89
N PHE A 94 -4.21 4.99 0.71
CA PHE A 94 -3.22 4.95 -0.39
C PHE A 94 -1.98 5.79 -0.10
N GLU A 95 -2.12 6.92 0.57
CA GLU A 95 -0.99 7.70 1.04
C GLU A 95 -0.14 6.89 2.02
N ARG A 96 -0.74 6.22 3.00
CA ARG A 96 -0.04 5.36 3.96
C ARG A 96 0.66 4.18 3.31
N ILE A 97 0.07 3.57 2.29
CA ILE A 97 0.71 2.53 1.49
C ILE A 97 1.98 3.09 0.83
N SER A 98 1.91 4.28 0.28
CA SER A 98 3.04 4.97 -0.32
C SER A 98 4.14 5.32 0.70
N ASP A 99 3.76 5.76 1.90
CA ASP A 99 4.72 5.99 3.00
C ASP A 99 5.51 4.73 3.34
N HIS A 100 4.86 3.58 3.35
CA HIS A 100 5.55 2.31 3.58
C HIS A 100 6.53 1.95 2.47
N SER A 101 6.34 2.44 1.24
CA SER A 101 7.35 2.26 0.17
C SER A 101 8.67 2.93 0.50
N VAL A 102 8.64 4.10 1.11
CA VAL A 102 9.85 4.81 1.58
C VAL A 102 10.50 4.07 2.75
N ASN A 103 9.72 3.55 3.69
CA ASN A 103 10.24 2.73 4.78
C ASN A 103 10.95 1.46 4.27
N LEU A 104 10.37 0.79 3.27
CA LEU A 104 11.00 -0.35 2.60
C LEU A 104 12.28 0.05 1.87
N LEU A 105 12.28 1.21 1.22
CA LEU A 105 13.46 1.78 0.58
C LEU A 105 14.57 2.02 1.59
N GLU A 106 14.26 2.57 2.75
CA GLU A 106 15.24 2.81 3.83
C GLU A 106 15.84 1.50 4.33
N SER A 107 15.05 0.46 4.51
CA SER A 107 15.53 -0.88 4.85
C SER A 107 16.43 -1.45 3.75
N ALA A 108 16.06 -1.29 2.48
CA ALA A 108 16.88 -1.71 1.34
C ALA A 108 18.21 -0.96 1.29
N GLN A 109 18.20 0.35 1.57
CA GLN A 109 19.41 1.16 1.65
C GLN A 109 20.33 0.72 2.77
N GLU A 110 19.78 0.41 3.94
CA GLU A 110 20.52 -0.14 5.07
C GLU A 110 21.18 -1.48 4.70
N MET A 111 20.42 -2.38 4.06
CA MET A 111 20.95 -3.66 3.58
C MET A 111 22.10 -3.46 2.61
N HIS A 112 21.98 -2.52 1.68
CA HIS A 112 23.03 -2.21 0.71
C HIS A 112 24.27 -1.64 1.39
N THR A 113 24.10 -0.64 2.25
CA THR A 113 25.21 0.06 2.93
C THR A 113 25.98 -0.84 3.87
N LYS A 114 25.27 -1.72 4.60
CA LYS A 114 25.87 -2.63 5.58
C LYS A 114 26.20 -4.01 4.99
N GLU A 115 25.99 -4.20 3.70
CA GLU A 115 26.21 -5.48 3.00
C GLU A 115 25.44 -6.66 3.67
N ILE A 116 24.21 -6.40 4.10
CA ILE A 116 23.35 -7.41 4.71
C ILE A 116 22.80 -8.34 3.62
N ASN A 117 23.16 -9.61 3.70
CA ASN A 117 22.65 -10.66 2.82
C ASN A 117 21.99 -11.75 3.65
N PHE A 118 20.69 -11.94 3.45
CA PHE A 118 19.97 -13.02 4.09
C PHE A 118 20.42 -14.39 3.54
N SER A 119 20.25 -15.44 4.35
CA SER A 119 20.47 -16.82 3.90
C SER A 119 19.55 -17.17 2.74
N THR A 120 19.87 -18.22 1.99
CA THR A 120 19.02 -18.71 0.90
C THR A 120 17.62 -19.03 1.40
N ASP A 121 17.50 -19.73 2.54
CA ASP A 121 16.20 -20.06 3.13
C ASP A 121 15.39 -18.82 3.48
N ALA A 122 16.01 -17.80 4.11
CA ALA A 122 15.34 -16.55 4.45
C ALA A 122 14.89 -15.79 3.21
N ARG A 123 15.68 -15.80 2.14
CA ARG A 123 15.32 -15.15 0.88
C ARG A 123 14.14 -15.84 0.19
N GLU A 124 14.11 -17.17 0.22
CA GLU A 124 12.98 -17.94 -0.32
C GLU A 124 11.69 -17.68 0.46
N GLU A 125 11.77 -17.63 1.79
CA GLU A 125 10.65 -17.28 2.65
C GLU A 125 10.13 -15.86 2.37
N LEU A 126 11.04 -14.89 2.24
CA LEU A 126 10.68 -13.50 1.89
C LEU A 126 10.05 -13.41 0.50
N GLN A 127 10.54 -14.19 -0.46
CA GLN A 127 9.96 -14.18 -1.81
C GLN A 127 8.50 -14.65 -1.81
N VAL A 128 8.18 -15.69 -1.04
CA VAL A 128 6.81 -16.17 -0.88
C VAL A 128 5.91 -15.07 -0.29
N LEU A 129 6.39 -14.38 0.74
CA LEU A 129 5.67 -13.26 1.35
C LEU A 129 5.50 -12.10 0.37
N GLU A 130 6.56 -11.72 -0.33
CA GLU A 130 6.52 -10.62 -1.31
C GLU A 130 5.56 -10.92 -2.46
N ASP A 131 5.49 -12.15 -2.94
CA ASP A 131 4.52 -12.57 -3.95
C ASP A 131 3.08 -12.41 -3.43
N ALA A 132 2.83 -12.76 -2.17
CA ALA A 132 1.52 -12.57 -1.54
C ALA A 132 1.16 -11.08 -1.38
N VAL A 133 2.10 -10.25 -0.93
CA VAL A 133 1.92 -8.79 -0.82
C VAL A 133 1.62 -8.17 -2.18
N GLN A 134 2.34 -8.59 -3.20
CA GLN A 134 2.14 -8.15 -4.58
C GLN A 134 0.74 -8.50 -5.09
N ASP A 135 0.26 -9.70 -4.80
CA ASP A 135 -1.08 -10.13 -5.17
C ASP A 135 -2.16 -9.29 -4.45
N VAL A 136 -1.99 -9.01 -3.16
CA VAL A 136 -2.87 -8.11 -2.40
C VAL A 136 -2.93 -6.73 -3.02
N LEU A 137 -1.77 -6.12 -3.32
CA LEU A 137 -1.68 -4.79 -3.94
C LEU A 137 -2.38 -4.75 -5.31
N ASN A 138 -2.09 -5.71 -6.17
CA ASN A 138 -2.67 -5.77 -7.51
C ASN A 138 -4.19 -5.92 -7.46
N ARG A 139 -4.71 -6.79 -6.61
CA ARG A 139 -6.15 -6.99 -6.45
C ARG A 139 -6.83 -5.77 -5.84
N THR A 140 -6.18 -5.11 -4.88
CA THR A 140 -6.72 -3.89 -4.24
C THR A 140 -6.88 -2.76 -5.24
N THR A 141 -5.84 -2.47 -6.03
CA THR A 141 -5.88 -1.41 -7.04
C THR A 141 -6.88 -1.71 -8.15
N ASP A 142 -6.96 -2.96 -8.59
CA ASP A 142 -7.95 -3.40 -9.58
C ASP A 142 -9.38 -3.32 -9.06
N ALA A 143 -9.62 -3.81 -7.84
CA ALA A 143 -10.94 -3.76 -7.21
C ALA A 143 -11.44 -2.32 -7.05
N PHE A 144 -10.55 -1.41 -6.62
CA PHE A 144 -10.89 0.00 -6.48
C PHE A 144 -11.17 0.65 -7.83
N ARG A 145 -10.31 0.47 -8.81
CA ARG A 145 -10.46 1.07 -10.15
C ARG A 145 -11.76 0.63 -10.84
N LYS A 146 -12.14 -0.63 -10.68
CA LYS A 146 -13.30 -1.25 -11.34
C LYS A 146 -14.58 -1.23 -10.50
N ASP A 147 -14.52 -0.75 -9.25
CA ASP A 147 -15.59 -0.91 -8.26
C ASP A 147 -16.05 -2.37 -8.14
N ASP A 148 -15.11 -3.31 -8.18
CA ASP A 148 -15.39 -4.75 -8.20
C ASP A 148 -15.43 -5.31 -6.78
N LEU A 149 -16.64 -5.45 -6.24
CA LEU A 149 -16.90 -5.99 -4.90
C LEU A 149 -16.48 -7.46 -4.77
N HIS A 150 -16.49 -8.21 -5.86
CA HIS A 150 -16.06 -9.61 -5.84
C HIS A 150 -14.54 -9.71 -5.66
N LEU A 151 -13.75 -8.88 -6.36
CA LEU A 151 -12.33 -8.79 -6.11
C LEU A 151 -12.03 -8.28 -4.69
N ALA A 152 -12.77 -7.27 -4.23
CA ALA A 152 -12.64 -6.74 -2.87
C ALA A 152 -12.84 -7.81 -1.80
N SER A 153 -13.80 -8.71 -1.97
CA SER A 153 -14.09 -9.78 -1.00
C SER A 153 -12.96 -10.81 -0.85
N LYS A 154 -12.01 -10.85 -1.79
CA LYS A 154 -10.87 -11.77 -1.75
C LYS A 154 -9.65 -11.21 -1.02
N ILE A 155 -9.66 -9.94 -0.66
CA ILE A 155 -8.51 -9.28 -0.03
C ILE A 155 -8.33 -9.73 1.42
N GLU A 156 -9.41 -9.79 2.21
CA GLU A 156 -9.35 -10.19 3.62
C GLU A 156 -8.77 -11.60 3.82
N PRO A 157 -9.18 -12.63 3.04
CA PRO A 157 -8.53 -13.94 3.12
C PRO A 157 -7.04 -13.91 2.78
N LEU A 158 -6.62 -13.09 1.82
CA LEU A 158 -5.21 -12.92 1.46
C LEU A 158 -4.41 -12.21 2.56
N GLU A 159 -4.99 -11.22 3.21
CA GLU A 159 -4.39 -10.56 4.36
C GLU A 159 -4.12 -11.56 5.48
N THR A 160 -5.06 -12.45 5.76
CA THR A 160 -4.87 -13.55 6.73
C THR A 160 -3.68 -14.44 6.36
N VAL A 161 -3.52 -14.77 5.09
CA VAL A 161 -2.35 -15.53 4.59
C VAL A 161 -1.05 -14.75 4.82
N VAL A 162 -1.03 -13.46 4.54
CA VAL A 162 0.14 -12.59 4.81
C VAL A 162 0.51 -12.59 6.28
N ASP A 163 -0.47 -12.45 7.18
CA ASP A 163 -0.25 -12.47 8.64
C ASP A 163 0.34 -13.81 9.10
N GLU A 164 -0.14 -14.92 8.55
CA GLU A 164 0.38 -16.26 8.85
C GLU A 164 1.83 -16.43 8.34
N LEU A 165 2.12 -15.96 7.13
CA LEU A 165 3.47 -15.98 6.56
C LEU A 165 4.44 -15.15 7.41
N VAL A 166 4.06 -13.96 7.82
CA VAL A 166 4.87 -13.09 8.68
C VAL A 166 5.19 -13.80 10.00
N ARG A 167 4.20 -14.39 10.66
CA ARG A 167 4.41 -15.15 11.90
C ARG A 167 5.35 -16.33 11.71
N ALA A 168 5.19 -17.09 10.63
CA ALA A 168 6.04 -18.24 10.32
C ALA A 168 7.50 -17.81 10.07
N ILE A 169 7.72 -16.74 9.32
CA ILE A 169 9.06 -16.19 9.05
C ILE A 169 9.73 -15.72 10.35
N LYS A 170 9.00 -15.00 11.20
CA LYS A 170 9.50 -14.56 12.51
C LYS A 170 9.92 -15.74 13.38
N ALA A 171 9.10 -16.79 13.45
CA ALA A 171 9.41 -17.99 14.23
C ALA A 171 10.68 -18.71 13.74
N ARG A 172 10.83 -18.84 12.43
CA ARG A 172 12.03 -19.46 11.81
C ARG A 172 13.29 -18.60 12.03
N HIS A 173 13.13 -17.27 11.97
CA HIS A 173 14.24 -16.37 12.26
C HIS A 173 14.72 -16.49 13.71
N ILE A 174 13.80 -16.54 14.67
CA ILE A 174 14.13 -16.77 16.09
C ILE A 174 14.87 -18.10 16.28
N ALA A 175 14.43 -19.16 15.60
CA ALA A 175 15.12 -20.45 15.64
C ALA A 175 16.55 -20.37 15.08
N ARG A 176 16.78 -19.62 13.99
CA ARG A 176 18.11 -19.37 13.44
C ARG A 176 19.00 -18.55 14.38
N LEU A 177 18.43 -17.56 15.06
CA LEU A 177 19.15 -16.80 16.11
C LEU A 177 19.59 -17.68 17.27
N GLN A 178 18.70 -18.53 17.77
CA GLN A 178 18.99 -19.46 18.86
C GLN A 178 20.04 -20.51 18.47
N ALA A 179 20.06 -20.92 17.22
CA ALA A 179 21.06 -21.82 16.67
C ALA A 179 22.42 -21.14 16.36
N GLY A 180 22.52 -19.83 16.50
CA GLY A 180 23.73 -19.06 16.20
C GLY A 180 24.02 -18.92 14.69
N SER A 181 23.05 -19.21 13.82
CA SER A 181 23.19 -19.14 12.36
C SER A 181 22.77 -17.79 11.75
N CYS A 182 22.39 -16.83 12.58
CA CYS A 182 21.97 -15.50 12.15
C CYS A 182 22.42 -14.45 13.16
N SER A 183 22.70 -13.22 12.70
CA SER A 183 23.02 -12.10 13.59
C SER A 183 21.78 -11.34 14.02
N ILE A 184 21.85 -10.70 15.18
CA ILE A 184 20.77 -9.83 15.71
C ILE A 184 20.50 -8.66 14.77
N GLU A 185 21.54 -8.10 14.15
CA GLU A 185 21.43 -6.97 13.22
C GLU A 185 20.56 -7.33 11.99
N TYR A 186 20.74 -8.51 11.44
CA TYR A 186 19.90 -9.02 10.34
C TYR A 186 18.44 -9.16 10.78
N GLY A 187 18.22 -9.51 12.06
CA GLY A 187 16.90 -9.62 12.64
C GLY A 187 16.16 -8.31 12.69
N PHE A 188 16.80 -7.19 12.99
CA PHE A 188 16.16 -5.88 13.00
C PHE A 188 15.70 -5.46 11.60
N VAL A 189 16.56 -5.63 10.59
CA VAL A 189 16.21 -5.31 9.20
C VAL A 189 15.08 -6.21 8.71
N LEU A 190 15.14 -7.50 9.01
CA LEU A 190 14.08 -8.45 8.65
C LEU A 190 12.75 -8.06 9.30
N ASP A 191 12.75 -7.72 10.58
CA ASP A 191 11.53 -7.30 11.31
C ASP A 191 10.92 -6.03 10.70
N ASP A 192 11.74 -5.06 10.32
CA ASP A 192 11.29 -3.86 9.64
C ASP A 192 10.62 -4.18 8.29
N LEU A 193 11.22 -5.05 7.48
CA LEU A 193 10.62 -5.51 6.22
C LEU A 193 9.27 -6.19 6.45
N LEU A 194 9.20 -7.13 7.40
CA LEU A 194 7.98 -7.88 7.71
C LEU A 194 6.87 -6.94 8.21
N THR A 195 7.20 -6.01 9.08
CA THR A 195 6.25 -5.02 9.61
C THR A 195 5.68 -4.14 8.50
N ASN A 196 6.53 -3.65 7.60
CA ASN A 196 6.06 -2.80 6.50
C ASN A 196 5.20 -3.59 5.49
N TYR A 197 5.55 -4.82 5.16
CA TYR A 197 4.71 -5.67 4.30
C TYR A 197 3.33 -5.95 4.91
N GLU A 198 3.28 -6.26 6.20
CA GLU A 198 2.02 -6.47 6.92
C GLU A 198 1.15 -5.22 6.92
N ARG A 199 1.73 -4.05 7.22
CA ARG A 199 1.02 -2.78 7.23
C ARG A 199 0.50 -2.35 5.87
N VAL A 200 1.25 -2.59 4.80
CA VAL A 200 0.77 -2.36 3.42
C VAL A 200 -0.52 -3.16 3.17
N CYS A 201 -0.54 -4.43 3.55
CA CYS A 201 -1.71 -5.28 3.38
C CYS A 201 -2.88 -4.84 4.28
N ASP A 202 -2.62 -4.39 5.51
CA ASP A 202 -3.64 -3.83 6.40
C ASP A 202 -4.32 -2.61 5.77
N HIS A 203 -3.55 -1.70 5.18
CA HIS A 203 -4.10 -0.53 4.51
C HIS A 203 -4.87 -0.91 3.24
N CYS A 204 -4.43 -1.92 2.50
CA CYS A 204 -5.17 -2.47 1.37
C CYS A 204 -6.55 -2.99 1.79
N SER A 205 -6.61 -3.73 2.88
CA SER A 205 -7.87 -4.22 3.45
C SER A 205 -8.77 -3.06 3.88
N ASN A 206 -8.21 -2.06 4.56
CA ASN A 206 -8.95 -0.89 5.04
C ASN A 206 -9.58 -0.09 3.91
N CYS A 207 -8.87 0.15 2.79
CA CYS A 207 -9.42 0.92 1.69
C CYS A 207 -10.64 0.27 1.04
N LEU A 208 -10.82 -1.04 1.16
CA LEU A 208 -11.93 -1.78 0.58
C LEU A 208 -13.09 -2.01 1.57
N LEU A 209 -12.89 -1.82 2.87
CA LEU A 209 -13.95 -1.92 3.87
C LEU A 209 -15.07 -0.90 3.64
N TYR A 210 -14.75 0.29 3.15
CA TYR A 210 -15.72 1.36 2.90
C TYR A 210 -16.48 1.18 1.59
N THR A 211 -16.01 0.31 0.69
CA THR A 211 -16.68 0.00 -0.59
C THR A 211 -17.61 -1.19 -0.49
N SER A 212 -17.50 -2.00 0.56
CA SER A 212 -18.40 -3.14 0.80
C SER A 212 -19.77 -2.66 1.29
N PRO A 213 -20.89 -3.21 0.79
CA PRO A 213 -22.20 -2.89 1.34
C PRO A 213 -22.24 -3.30 2.81
N SER A 214 -22.72 -2.40 3.69
CA SER A 214 -22.95 -2.73 5.10
C SER A 214 -23.78 -3.99 5.20
N PRO A 215 -23.42 -4.96 6.07
CA PRO A 215 -24.30 -6.11 6.30
C PRO A 215 -25.67 -5.60 6.76
N ARG A 216 -26.73 -6.04 6.07
CA ARG A 216 -28.12 -5.73 6.44
C ARG A 216 -28.51 -6.47 7.70
#